data_2c99c9fcf2a72e550befc1781e144339
#
_entry.id   2c99c9fcf2a72e550befc1781e144339
#
_cell.length_a   1.000
_cell.length_b   1.000
_cell.length_c   1.000
_cell.angle_alpha   90.00
_cell.angle_beta   90.00
_cell.angle_gamma   90.00
#
_symmetry.space_group_name_H-M   'P 1'
#
loop_
_entity.id
_entity.type
_entity.pdbx_description
1 polymer ?
#
loop_
_entity_poly.entity_id
_entity_poly.type
_entity_poly.pdbx_seq_one_letter_code
_entity_poly.pdbx_strand_id
1 'polypeptide(L)'
;MGRLTGGDPSLLRRINSAVVLHALRATDCATLTEITRVTGLSRPTVEGVVEGLIEAGLVVEKAAEEGAARRQGRPARRFRFRAEAGHLLGLEIGAHRVAALLADLDGRVIGSQAKDVPETAGADERLERLRGAVAELLRRAGVARGSLRAVGVATPGIVEADGTVRLGTALPGWTGLRLGERLSRSFKCPVLVENDANAAAVAEHWKGAAVESDDVVFVLAGLSPGAGSLIGGRLHRGYGGAAGEIGALHLLGREVTPETLLSTTDEPLHPLDEQAVAGVFAQAREGDQRARAAVDRFLQRLVHDVAALVLALDPELVVIGGWAAGLDGVLDPLRQELARYCLRPPQVTLSRLGDAAVATGALRLALDHVEEQLFTVERR
;
A
#
# COMPACT_ATOMS: atom_id res chain seq x y z
N MET A 1 -36.76 14.30 -28.13
CA MET A 1 -37.37 13.87 -26.87
C MET A 1 -36.84 12.44 -26.57
N GLY A 2 -35.81 12.34 -25.77
CA GLY A 2 -35.26 11.05 -25.34
C GLY A 2 -36.22 10.40 -24.34
N ARG A 3 -36.60 9.15 -24.57
CA ARG A 3 -37.37 8.33 -23.64
C ARG A 3 -36.57 8.16 -22.36
N LEU A 4 -37.10 8.66 -21.26
CA LEU A 4 -36.65 8.28 -19.91
C LEU A 4 -37.05 6.81 -19.72
N THR A 5 -36.10 5.92 -19.88
CA THR A 5 -36.24 4.51 -19.45
C THR A 5 -36.14 4.50 -17.94
N GLY A 6 -37.14 3.90 -17.29
CA GLY A 6 -37.15 3.73 -15.82
C GLY A 6 -35.87 3.06 -15.35
N GLY A 7 -35.38 3.42 -14.15
CA GLY A 7 -34.12 2.96 -13.61
C GLY A 7 -34.00 1.42 -13.67
N ASP A 8 -32.85 0.91 -14.07
CA ASP A 8 -32.54 -0.52 -14.12
C ASP A 8 -32.72 -1.15 -12.72
N PRO A 9 -33.65 -2.09 -12.53
CA PRO A 9 -33.84 -2.75 -11.23
C PRO A 9 -32.58 -3.43 -10.69
N SER A 10 -31.68 -3.84 -11.59
CA SER A 10 -30.39 -4.44 -11.21
C SER A 10 -29.45 -3.42 -10.57
N LEU A 11 -29.45 -2.19 -11.08
CA LEU A 11 -28.68 -1.09 -10.53
C LEU A 11 -29.18 -0.69 -9.13
N LEU A 12 -30.48 -0.56 -8.94
CA LEU A 12 -31.06 -0.27 -7.63
C LEU A 12 -30.74 -1.38 -6.60
N ARG A 13 -30.77 -2.65 -7.01
CA ARG A 13 -30.41 -3.76 -6.15
C ARG A 13 -28.93 -3.67 -5.74
N ARG A 14 -28.02 -3.34 -6.67
CA ARG A 14 -26.58 -3.15 -6.38
C ARG A 14 -26.35 -2.00 -5.41
N ILE A 15 -27.02 -0.84 -5.62
CA ILE A 15 -26.95 0.31 -4.71
C ILE A 15 -27.37 -0.09 -3.30
N ASN A 16 -28.52 -0.72 -3.18
CA ASN A 16 -29.06 -1.13 -1.88
C ASN A 16 -28.16 -2.17 -1.19
N SER A 17 -27.57 -3.10 -1.97
CA SER A 17 -26.61 -4.08 -1.44
C SER A 17 -25.34 -3.40 -0.91
N ALA A 18 -24.79 -2.43 -1.64
CA ALA A 18 -23.64 -1.66 -1.20
C ALA A 18 -23.92 -0.90 0.10
N VAL A 19 -25.06 -0.21 0.18
CA VAL A 19 -25.47 0.56 1.38
C VAL A 19 -25.65 -0.36 2.59
N VAL A 20 -26.28 -1.53 2.44
CA VAL A 20 -26.46 -2.51 3.52
C VAL A 20 -25.13 -3.12 3.95
N LEU A 21 -24.24 -3.48 3.00
CA LEU A 21 -22.92 -4.00 3.33
C LEU A 21 -22.08 -2.98 4.10
N HIS A 22 -22.09 -1.70 3.69
CA HIS A 22 -21.41 -0.62 4.43
C HIS A 22 -21.94 -0.52 5.87
N ALA A 23 -23.26 -0.55 6.06
CA ALA A 23 -23.84 -0.49 7.39
C ALA A 23 -23.44 -1.69 8.26
N LEU A 24 -23.38 -2.89 7.68
CA LEU A 24 -22.97 -4.11 8.39
C LEU A 24 -21.47 -4.14 8.69
N ARG A 25 -20.63 -3.59 7.80
CA ARG A 25 -19.18 -3.50 8.00
C ARG A 25 -18.81 -2.52 9.13
N ALA A 26 -19.59 -1.45 9.30
CA ALA A 26 -19.39 -0.46 10.36
C ALA A 26 -19.72 -0.97 11.77
N THR A 27 -20.27 -2.20 11.89
CA THR A 27 -20.72 -2.78 13.17
C THR A 27 -20.38 -4.28 13.23
N ASP A 28 -20.14 -4.82 14.43
CA ASP A 28 -19.93 -6.26 14.59
C ASP A 28 -21.15 -7.09 14.16
N CYS A 29 -22.34 -6.59 14.41
CA CYS A 29 -23.59 -7.19 13.96
C CYS A 29 -24.76 -6.22 14.16
N ALA A 30 -25.80 -6.34 13.30
CA ALA A 30 -27.00 -5.51 13.37
C ALA A 30 -28.26 -6.32 13.12
N THR A 31 -29.39 -5.88 13.69
CA THR A 31 -30.74 -6.36 13.36
C THR A 31 -31.27 -5.68 12.10
N LEU A 32 -32.30 -6.26 11.46
CA LEU A 32 -32.97 -5.62 10.31
C LEU A 32 -33.48 -4.21 10.67
N THR A 33 -33.95 -3.98 11.89
CA THR A 33 -34.42 -2.67 12.35
C THR A 33 -33.29 -1.66 12.46
N GLU A 34 -32.11 -2.06 12.98
CA GLU A 34 -30.93 -1.21 13.06
C GLU A 34 -30.41 -0.87 11.66
N ILE A 35 -30.33 -1.85 10.74
CA ILE A 35 -29.94 -1.64 9.35
C ILE A 35 -30.90 -0.67 8.65
N THR A 36 -32.22 -0.87 8.79
CA THR A 36 -33.27 0.02 8.25
C THR A 36 -33.06 1.45 8.74
N ARG A 37 -32.80 1.65 10.02
CA ARG A 37 -32.58 2.97 10.61
C ARG A 37 -31.31 3.65 10.07
N VAL A 38 -30.22 2.92 9.93
CA VAL A 38 -28.94 3.48 9.48
C VAL A 38 -28.95 3.76 7.97
N THR A 39 -29.58 2.87 7.18
CA THR A 39 -29.56 2.96 5.71
C THR A 39 -30.69 3.86 5.15
N GLY A 40 -31.76 4.09 5.91
CA GLY A 40 -32.96 4.78 5.42
C GLY A 40 -33.80 3.96 4.43
N LEU A 41 -33.41 2.70 4.15
CA LEU A 41 -34.15 1.81 3.26
C LEU A 41 -35.41 1.27 3.94
N SER A 42 -36.44 0.90 3.17
CA SER A 42 -37.62 0.25 3.72
C SER A 42 -37.29 -1.13 4.26
N ARG A 43 -38.01 -1.58 5.30
CA ARG A 43 -37.78 -2.91 5.89
C ARG A 43 -37.86 -4.07 4.88
N PRO A 44 -38.86 -4.14 3.98
CA PRO A 44 -38.89 -5.18 2.95
C PRO A 44 -37.68 -5.14 2.01
N THR A 45 -37.17 -3.93 1.68
CA THR A 45 -35.97 -3.76 0.87
C THR A 45 -34.73 -4.30 1.59
N VAL A 46 -34.54 -3.95 2.88
CA VAL A 46 -33.42 -4.45 3.69
C VAL A 46 -33.47 -5.98 3.81
N GLU A 47 -34.67 -6.54 4.08
CA GLU A 47 -34.87 -7.99 4.21
C GLU A 47 -34.46 -8.73 2.92
N GLY A 48 -34.98 -8.31 1.76
CA GLY A 48 -34.64 -8.92 0.48
C GLY A 48 -33.17 -8.74 0.09
N VAL A 49 -32.53 -7.60 0.47
CA VAL A 49 -31.09 -7.39 0.25
C VAL A 49 -30.26 -8.30 1.15
N VAL A 50 -30.58 -8.39 2.44
CA VAL A 50 -29.87 -9.25 3.40
C VAL A 50 -29.95 -10.72 2.98
N GLU A 51 -31.13 -11.18 2.53
CA GLU A 51 -31.30 -12.54 2.02
C GLU A 51 -30.39 -12.80 0.80
N GLY A 52 -30.37 -11.89 -0.17
CA GLY A 52 -29.47 -12.01 -1.33
C GLY A 52 -27.98 -11.97 -0.96
N LEU A 53 -27.60 -11.20 0.06
CA LEU A 53 -26.23 -11.18 0.58
C LEU A 53 -25.85 -12.44 1.36
N ILE A 54 -26.82 -13.08 2.02
CA ILE A 54 -26.63 -14.41 2.65
C ILE A 54 -26.42 -15.47 1.57
N GLU A 55 -27.24 -15.47 0.51
CA GLU A 55 -27.08 -16.38 -0.63
C GLU A 55 -25.72 -16.18 -1.32
N ALA A 56 -25.25 -14.92 -1.45
CA ALA A 56 -23.91 -14.59 -1.96
C ALA A 56 -22.77 -14.96 -0.97
N GLY A 57 -23.09 -15.38 0.24
CA GLY A 57 -22.12 -15.75 1.27
C GLY A 57 -21.37 -14.57 1.90
N LEU A 58 -21.82 -13.32 1.68
CA LEU A 58 -21.20 -12.09 2.21
C LEU A 58 -21.77 -11.66 3.57
N VAL A 59 -22.92 -12.17 3.94
CA VAL A 59 -23.57 -11.92 5.22
C VAL A 59 -23.92 -13.25 5.88
N VAL A 60 -23.86 -13.29 7.20
CA VAL A 60 -24.24 -14.45 7.99
C VAL A 60 -25.10 -14.02 9.18
N GLU A 61 -26.08 -14.83 9.51
CA GLU A 61 -26.85 -14.66 10.75
C GLU A 61 -26.01 -15.09 11.95
N LYS A 62 -25.85 -14.22 12.94
CA LYS A 62 -25.17 -14.54 14.20
C LYS A 62 -26.15 -15.24 15.13
N ALA A 63 -25.78 -16.40 15.62
CA ALA A 63 -26.58 -17.10 16.65
C ALA A 63 -26.80 -16.19 17.87
N ALA A 64 -27.96 -16.24 18.49
CA ALA A 64 -28.21 -15.53 19.73
C ALA A 64 -27.22 -16.02 20.80
N GLU A 65 -26.60 -15.12 21.55
CA GLU A 65 -25.73 -15.49 22.67
C GLU A 65 -26.56 -16.23 23.73
N GLU A 66 -26.12 -17.44 24.09
CA GLU A 66 -26.70 -18.19 25.21
C GLU A 66 -26.40 -17.39 26.48
N GLY A 67 -27.42 -16.73 27.02
CA GLY A 67 -27.29 -15.99 28.28
C GLY A 67 -27.97 -14.63 28.34
N ALA A 68 -28.47 -14.09 27.24
CA ALA A 68 -29.27 -12.87 27.30
C ALA A 68 -30.58 -13.15 28.05
N ALA A 69 -30.77 -12.45 29.18
CA ALA A 69 -31.94 -12.57 30.03
C ALA A 69 -33.22 -12.69 29.19
N ARG A 70 -34.02 -13.72 29.45
CA ARG A 70 -35.31 -14.04 28.78
C ARG A 70 -36.24 -12.82 28.86
N ARG A 71 -36.13 -11.88 27.94
CA ARG A 71 -37.20 -10.93 27.63
C ARG A 71 -38.26 -11.69 26.83
N GLN A 72 -39.55 -11.50 27.19
CA GLN A 72 -40.69 -12.09 26.49
C GLN A 72 -40.63 -11.80 24.98
N GLY A 73 -40.43 -12.82 24.14
CA GLY A 73 -40.41 -12.76 22.68
C GLY A 73 -39.22 -13.50 22.06
N ARG A 74 -39.38 -13.91 20.79
CA ARG A 74 -38.27 -14.50 20.01
C ARG A 74 -37.20 -13.44 19.83
N PRO A 75 -35.90 -13.71 20.14
CA PRO A 75 -34.81 -12.76 19.95
C PRO A 75 -34.75 -12.29 18.48
N ALA A 76 -34.51 -10.99 18.26
CA ALA A 76 -34.34 -10.45 16.91
C ALA A 76 -33.13 -11.08 16.25
N ARG A 77 -33.27 -11.51 14.98
CA ARG A 77 -32.18 -12.03 14.17
C ARG A 77 -31.14 -10.93 13.99
N ARG A 78 -29.84 -11.27 14.17
CA ARG A 78 -28.72 -10.37 13.98
C ARG A 78 -27.86 -10.86 12.84
N PHE A 79 -27.37 -9.92 12.03
CA PHE A 79 -26.58 -10.19 10.83
C PHE A 79 -25.23 -9.50 10.95
N ARG A 80 -24.18 -10.14 10.43
CA ARG A 80 -22.85 -9.54 10.31
C ARG A 80 -22.29 -9.69 8.90
N PHE A 81 -21.43 -8.77 8.54
CA PHE A 81 -20.59 -8.94 7.35
C PHE A 81 -19.65 -10.13 7.59
N ARG A 82 -19.48 -10.94 6.58
CA ARG A 82 -18.61 -12.11 6.61
C ARG A 82 -17.28 -11.79 5.95
N ALA A 83 -16.39 -11.10 6.66
CA ALA A 83 -15.09 -10.71 6.16
C ALA A 83 -14.25 -11.93 5.68
N GLU A 84 -14.42 -13.06 6.34
CA GLU A 84 -13.79 -14.34 6.00
C GLU A 84 -14.35 -15.03 4.73
N ALA A 85 -15.34 -14.44 4.05
CA ALA A 85 -15.89 -14.94 2.78
C ALA A 85 -14.93 -14.82 1.59
N GLY A 86 -13.87 -14.07 1.74
CA GLY A 86 -12.81 -13.91 0.75
C GLY A 86 -11.54 -13.42 1.39
N HIS A 87 -10.46 -13.45 0.62
CA HIS A 87 -9.14 -13.06 1.10
C HIS A 87 -8.43 -12.19 0.07
N LEU A 88 -7.51 -11.38 0.55
CA LEU A 88 -6.69 -10.45 -0.22
C LEU A 88 -5.22 -10.76 0.02
N LEU A 89 -4.39 -10.57 -1.01
CA LEU A 89 -2.94 -10.58 -0.87
C LEU A 89 -2.37 -9.20 -1.17
N GLY A 90 -1.46 -8.73 -0.32
CA GLY A 90 -0.54 -7.64 -0.58
C GLY A 90 0.86 -8.21 -0.73
N LEU A 91 1.49 -8.00 -1.88
CA LEU A 91 2.79 -8.55 -2.24
C LEU A 91 3.80 -7.41 -2.43
N GLU A 92 4.99 -7.58 -1.88
CA GLU A 92 6.15 -6.72 -2.10
C GLU A 92 7.24 -7.50 -2.82
N ILE A 93 7.83 -6.88 -3.86
CA ILE A 93 9.00 -7.40 -4.54
C ILE A 93 10.09 -6.34 -4.45
N GLY A 94 10.99 -6.52 -3.51
CA GLY A 94 12.10 -5.60 -3.24
C GLY A 94 13.46 -6.13 -3.72
N ALA A 95 14.51 -5.35 -3.45
CA ALA A 95 15.88 -5.70 -3.81
C ALA A 95 16.40 -6.91 -3.01
N HIS A 96 16.19 -6.90 -1.69
CA HIS A 96 16.72 -7.88 -0.77
C HIS A 96 15.72 -8.91 -0.28
N ARG A 97 14.41 -8.64 -0.50
CA ARG A 97 13.35 -9.52 -0.02
C ARG A 97 12.13 -9.49 -0.93
N VAL A 98 11.32 -10.53 -0.80
CA VAL A 98 9.93 -10.56 -1.21
C VAL A 98 9.05 -10.78 0.01
N ALA A 99 7.91 -10.09 0.09
CA ALA A 99 6.99 -10.24 1.21
C ALA A 99 5.55 -10.42 0.73
N ALA A 100 4.76 -11.10 1.54
CA ALA A 100 3.34 -11.34 1.31
C ALA A 100 2.56 -11.10 2.60
N LEU A 101 1.48 -10.34 2.52
CA LEU A 101 0.47 -10.17 3.55
C LEU A 101 -0.83 -10.80 3.08
N LEU A 102 -1.48 -11.57 3.95
CA LEU A 102 -2.79 -12.15 3.73
C LEU A 102 -3.79 -11.45 4.64
N ALA A 103 -4.92 -11.01 4.09
CA ALA A 103 -5.98 -10.36 4.85
C ALA A 103 -7.37 -10.89 4.46
N ASP A 104 -8.34 -10.64 5.32
CA ASP A 104 -9.76 -10.80 5.03
C ASP A 104 -10.32 -9.61 4.23
N LEU A 105 -11.63 -9.61 3.93
CA LEU A 105 -12.30 -8.55 3.17
C LEU A 105 -12.49 -7.23 3.95
N ASP A 106 -12.21 -7.20 5.25
CA ASP A 106 -12.09 -5.96 6.04
C ASP A 106 -10.68 -5.39 6.05
N GLY A 107 -9.74 -6.03 5.38
CA GLY A 107 -8.33 -5.63 5.36
C GLY A 107 -7.62 -5.92 6.69
N ARG A 108 -8.17 -6.81 7.52
CA ARG A 108 -7.50 -7.31 8.72
C ARG A 108 -6.46 -8.35 8.30
N VAL A 109 -5.20 -8.08 8.60
CA VAL A 109 -4.10 -9.01 8.31
C VAL A 109 -4.24 -10.26 9.19
N ILE A 110 -4.28 -11.42 8.56
CA ILE A 110 -4.39 -12.74 9.19
C ILE A 110 -3.11 -13.56 9.09
N GLY A 111 -2.14 -13.09 8.32
CA GLY A 111 -0.83 -13.70 8.23
C GLY A 111 0.14 -12.93 7.35
N SER A 112 1.43 -13.18 7.55
CA SER A 112 2.51 -12.62 6.76
C SER A 112 3.63 -13.64 6.54
N GLN A 113 4.35 -13.47 5.43
CA GLN A 113 5.53 -14.26 5.11
C GLN A 113 6.52 -13.42 4.30
N ALA A 114 7.79 -13.45 4.65
CA ALA A 114 8.85 -12.85 3.87
C ALA A 114 9.94 -13.89 3.55
N LYS A 115 10.68 -13.65 2.48
CA LYS A 115 11.86 -14.42 2.09
C LYS A 115 12.93 -13.49 1.56
N ASP A 116 14.15 -13.71 1.97
CA ASP A 116 15.30 -12.99 1.46
C ASP A 116 15.57 -13.37 0.00
N VAL A 117 16.03 -12.40 -0.76
CA VAL A 117 16.39 -12.54 -2.17
C VAL A 117 17.77 -11.92 -2.38
N PRO A 118 18.70 -12.62 -3.06
CA PRO A 118 19.97 -12.02 -3.44
C PRO A 118 19.75 -10.80 -4.36
N GLU A 119 20.55 -9.75 -4.21
CA GLU A 119 20.51 -8.58 -5.09
C GLU A 119 20.65 -8.95 -6.56
N THR A 120 21.53 -9.90 -6.84
CA THR A 120 21.82 -10.40 -8.19
C THR A 120 20.71 -11.26 -8.79
N ALA A 121 19.70 -11.62 -7.98
CA ALA A 121 18.60 -12.45 -8.45
C ALA A 121 17.83 -11.75 -9.57
N GLY A 122 17.65 -12.44 -10.68
CA GLY A 122 16.83 -11.98 -11.80
C GLY A 122 15.33 -12.13 -11.56
N ALA A 123 14.54 -11.72 -12.54
CA ALA A 123 13.08 -11.72 -12.45
C ALA A 123 12.50 -13.12 -12.13
N ASP A 124 13.00 -14.17 -12.74
CA ASP A 124 12.46 -15.53 -12.54
C ASP A 124 12.66 -16.02 -11.13
N GLU A 125 13.86 -15.83 -10.57
CA GLU A 125 14.18 -16.25 -9.21
C GLU A 125 13.36 -15.47 -8.17
N ARG A 126 13.23 -14.13 -8.33
CA ARG A 126 12.39 -13.31 -7.43
C ARG A 126 10.94 -13.76 -7.43
N LEU A 127 10.38 -14.00 -8.61
CA LEU A 127 9.00 -14.46 -8.73
C LEU A 127 8.81 -15.88 -8.19
N GLU A 128 9.80 -16.77 -8.30
CA GLU A 128 9.72 -18.10 -7.72
C GLU A 128 9.76 -18.04 -6.18
N ARG A 129 10.64 -17.21 -5.60
CA ARG A 129 10.69 -16.99 -4.14
C ARG A 129 9.37 -16.38 -3.64
N LEU A 130 8.78 -15.45 -4.38
CA LEU A 130 7.47 -14.86 -4.06
C LEU A 130 6.37 -15.92 -4.08
N ARG A 131 6.32 -16.76 -5.13
CA ARG A 131 5.34 -17.87 -5.21
C ARG A 131 5.48 -18.83 -4.04
N GLY A 132 6.71 -19.14 -3.66
CA GLY A 132 7.02 -19.96 -2.49
C GLY A 132 6.55 -19.33 -1.18
N ALA A 133 6.77 -18.02 -1.00
CA ALA A 133 6.28 -17.28 0.17
C ALA A 133 4.75 -17.29 0.26
N VAL A 134 4.06 -17.03 -0.86
CA VAL A 134 2.59 -17.07 -0.92
C VAL A 134 2.04 -18.47 -0.63
N ALA A 135 2.63 -19.51 -1.23
CA ALA A 135 2.18 -20.88 -1.01
C ALA A 135 2.32 -21.31 0.48
N GLU A 136 3.43 -20.94 1.11
CA GLU A 136 3.65 -21.19 2.52
C GLU A 136 2.66 -20.40 3.39
N LEU A 137 2.45 -19.13 3.12
CA LEU A 137 1.52 -18.27 3.85
C LEU A 137 0.09 -18.83 3.81
N LEU A 138 -0.42 -19.15 2.62
CA LEU A 138 -1.75 -19.71 2.44
C LEU A 138 -1.92 -21.05 3.16
N ARG A 139 -0.91 -21.94 3.09
CA ARG A 139 -0.90 -23.22 3.79
C ARG A 139 -0.95 -23.04 5.31
N ARG A 140 -0.14 -22.13 5.87
CA ARG A 140 -0.11 -21.84 7.31
C ARG A 140 -1.41 -21.24 7.83
N ALA A 141 -2.03 -20.39 7.02
CA ALA A 141 -3.32 -19.76 7.34
C ALA A 141 -4.53 -20.67 7.10
N GLY A 142 -4.35 -21.86 6.49
CA GLY A 142 -5.46 -22.73 6.12
C GLY A 142 -6.38 -22.14 5.04
N VAL A 143 -5.87 -21.21 4.22
CA VAL A 143 -6.64 -20.47 3.23
C VAL A 143 -6.45 -21.09 1.84
N ALA A 144 -7.55 -21.44 1.21
CA ALA A 144 -7.53 -21.96 -0.16
C ALA A 144 -7.22 -20.84 -1.16
N ARG A 145 -6.34 -21.09 -2.14
CA ARG A 145 -6.01 -20.12 -3.19
C ARG A 145 -7.25 -19.61 -3.96
N GLY A 146 -8.27 -20.44 -4.12
CA GLY A 146 -9.53 -20.07 -4.77
C GLY A 146 -10.40 -19.07 -4.00
N SER A 147 -10.12 -18.82 -2.72
CA SER A 147 -10.82 -17.80 -1.92
C SER A 147 -10.22 -16.40 -2.08
N LEU A 148 -9.09 -16.25 -2.79
CA LEU A 148 -8.50 -14.95 -3.08
C LEU A 148 -9.41 -14.17 -4.04
N ARG A 149 -9.70 -12.92 -3.68
CA ARG A 149 -10.55 -12.01 -4.45
C ARG A 149 -9.75 -11.00 -5.26
N ALA A 150 -8.61 -10.56 -4.76
CA ALA A 150 -7.66 -9.71 -5.45
C ALA A 150 -6.25 -9.86 -4.89
N VAL A 151 -5.26 -9.50 -5.69
CA VAL A 151 -3.84 -9.44 -5.32
C VAL A 151 -3.29 -8.07 -5.71
N GLY A 152 -2.79 -7.32 -4.75
CA GLY A 152 -1.99 -6.12 -5.00
C GLY A 152 -0.52 -6.48 -4.95
N VAL A 153 0.27 -5.84 -5.79
CA VAL A 153 1.72 -6.07 -5.91
C VAL A 153 2.41 -4.71 -5.94
N ALA A 154 3.40 -4.51 -5.11
CA ALA A 154 4.24 -3.32 -5.13
C ALA A 154 5.69 -3.70 -5.49
N THR A 155 6.32 -2.87 -6.32
CA THR A 155 7.66 -3.11 -6.86
C THR A 155 8.36 -1.81 -7.21
N PRO A 156 9.70 -1.75 -7.15
CA PRO A 156 10.44 -0.61 -7.66
C PRO A 156 10.23 -0.37 -9.16
N GLY A 157 10.28 0.90 -9.57
CA GLY A 157 10.26 1.34 -10.95
C GLY A 157 8.94 1.96 -11.41
N ILE A 158 8.94 2.45 -12.64
CA ILE A 158 7.78 3.08 -13.28
C ILE A 158 6.81 1.99 -13.73
N VAL A 159 5.62 1.96 -13.14
CA VAL A 159 4.58 0.96 -13.44
C VAL A 159 3.48 1.59 -14.30
N GLU A 160 3.19 0.97 -15.43
CA GLU A 160 2.10 1.37 -16.33
C GLU A 160 0.75 0.78 -15.87
N ALA A 161 -0.34 1.35 -16.36
CA ALA A 161 -1.69 0.96 -15.96
C ALA A 161 -2.03 -0.53 -16.23
N ASP A 162 -1.35 -1.18 -17.17
CA ASP A 162 -1.50 -2.60 -17.48
C ASP A 162 -0.65 -3.52 -16.57
N GLY A 163 0.09 -2.93 -15.62
CA GLY A 163 0.99 -3.65 -14.71
C GLY A 163 2.35 -4.01 -15.33
N THR A 164 2.72 -3.37 -16.43
CA THR A 164 4.06 -3.47 -17.00
C THR A 164 5.03 -2.55 -16.28
N VAL A 165 6.19 -3.05 -15.88
CA VAL A 165 7.28 -2.23 -15.34
C VAL A 165 8.05 -1.65 -16.52
N ARG A 166 7.72 -0.41 -16.91
CA ARG A 166 8.33 0.25 -18.07
C ARG A 166 9.82 0.48 -17.87
N LEU A 167 10.20 0.95 -16.69
CA LEU A 167 11.58 1.19 -16.29
C LEU A 167 11.77 0.72 -14.84
N GLY A 168 12.67 -0.20 -14.63
CA GLY A 168 13.01 -0.72 -13.30
C GLY A 168 14.49 -1.05 -13.25
N THR A 169 15.32 -0.06 -12.89
CA THR A 169 16.79 -0.18 -12.87
C THR A 169 17.30 -0.81 -11.58
N ALA A 170 16.51 -0.78 -10.50
CA ALA A 170 16.90 -1.32 -9.20
C ALA A 170 16.96 -2.85 -9.16
N LEU A 171 16.26 -3.55 -10.05
CA LEU A 171 16.20 -5.01 -10.06
C LEU A 171 16.67 -5.58 -11.41
N PRO A 172 17.54 -6.60 -11.43
CA PRO A 172 18.00 -7.23 -12.67
C PRO A 172 16.84 -7.82 -13.49
N GLY A 173 16.78 -7.47 -14.78
CA GLY A 173 15.76 -7.98 -15.70
C GLY A 173 14.34 -7.45 -15.47
N TRP A 174 14.20 -6.31 -14.78
CA TRP A 174 12.90 -5.74 -14.41
C TRP A 174 12.32 -4.80 -15.46
N THR A 175 13.16 -4.07 -16.18
CA THR A 175 12.73 -3.15 -17.24
C THR A 175 12.03 -3.89 -18.38
N GLY A 176 10.84 -3.43 -18.74
CA GLY A 176 9.98 -4.04 -19.77
C GLY A 176 9.23 -5.30 -19.30
N LEU A 177 9.32 -5.66 -18.02
CA LEU A 177 8.66 -6.86 -17.48
C LEU A 177 7.15 -6.65 -17.38
N ARG A 178 6.36 -7.48 -18.06
CA ARG A 178 4.89 -7.54 -17.91
C ARG A 178 4.52 -8.28 -16.63
N LEU A 179 4.79 -7.61 -15.48
CA LEU A 179 4.68 -8.22 -14.17
C LEU A 179 3.26 -8.65 -13.83
N GLY A 180 2.28 -7.79 -14.12
CA GLY A 180 0.86 -8.08 -13.93
C GLY A 180 0.42 -9.33 -14.69
N GLU A 181 0.76 -9.44 -15.97
CA GLU A 181 0.47 -10.62 -16.78
C GLU A 181 1.14 -11.89 -16.24
N ARG A 182 2.42 -11.79 -15.85
CA ARG A 182 3.16 -12.96 -15.32
C ARG A 182 2.56 -13.50 -14.03
N LEU A 183 2.14 -12.61 -13.14
CA LEU A 183 1.52 -13.00 -11.86
C LEU A 183 0.09 -13.46 -12.03
N SER A 184 -0.67 -12.88 -12.96
CA SER A 184 -2.06 -13.31 -13.25
C SER A 184 -2.15 -14.79 -13.68
N ARG A 185 -1.09 -15.36 -14.24
CA ARG A 185 -1.02 -16.81 -14.52
C ARG A 185 -1.04 -17.67 -13.25
N SER A 186 -0.65 -17.12 -12.11
CA SER A 186 -0.62 -17.81 -10.81
C SER A 186 -1.87 -17.61 -9.98
N PHE A 187 -2.73 -16.66 -10.33
CA PHE A 187 -3.93 -16.29 -9.57
C PHE A 187 -5.17 -16.28 -10.48
N LYS A 188 -6.32 -16.73 -9.95
CA LYS A 188 -7.60 -16.70 -10.66
C LYS A 188 -8.43 -15.44 -10.31
N CYS A 189 -7.80 -14.43 -9.79
CA CYS A 189 -8.39 -13.15 -9.41
C CYS A 189 -7.55 -12.01 -10.00
N PRO A 190 -8.07 -10.78 -10.01
CA PRO A 190 -7.35 -9.60 -10.46
C PRO A 190 -6.01 -9.43 -9.75
N VAL A 191 -4.98 -9.02 -10.51
CA VAL A 191 -3.65 -8.67 -10.03
C VAL A 191 -3.40 -7.22 -10.40
N LEU A 192 -3.17 -6.38 -9.39
CA LEU A 192 -2.92 -4.94 -9.52
C LEU A 192 -1.47 -4.67 -9.17
N VAL A 193 -0.78 -3.91 -10.00
CA VAL A 193 0.65 -3.60 -9.77
C VAL A 193 0.81 -2.11 -9.56
N GLU A 194 1.63 -1.73 -8.58
CA GLU A 194 1.94 -0.34 -8.26
C GLU A 194 3.45 -0.17 -7.96
N ASN A 195 3.92 1.06 -8.05
CA ASN A 195 5.23 1.43 -7.56
C ASN A 195 5.30 1.29 -6.02
N ASP A 196 6.46 0.93 -5.49
CA ASP A 196 6.69 0.67 -4.05
C ASP A 196 6.51 1.91 -3.17
N ALA A 197 7.05 3.08 -3.58
CA ALA A 197 6.89 4.32 -2.83
C ALA A 197 5.43 4.82 -2.85
N ASN A 198 4.73 4.66 -3.98
CA ASN A 198 3.31 4.92 -4.09
C ASN A 198 2.49 4.03 -3.15
N ALA A 199 2.78 2.73 -3.14
CA ALA A 199 2.12 1.78 -2.25
C ALA A 199 2.37 2.15 -0.78
N ALA A 200 3.61 2.49 -0.42
CA ALA A 200 3.94 2.89 0.95
C ALA A 200 3.22 4.19 1.37
N ALA A 201 3.10 5.17 0.47
CA ALA A 201 2.31 6.39 0.72
C ALA A 201 0.84 6.07 1.03
N VAL A 202 0.23 5.19 0.24
CA VAL A 202 -1.15 4.72 0.46
C VAL A 202 -1.29 3.97 1.79
N ALA A 203 -0.30 3.18 2.17
CA ALA A 203 -0.29 2.46 3.44
C ALA A 203 -0.25 3.40 4.64
N GLU A 204 0.64 4.40 4.61
CA GLU A 204 0.79 5.38 5.69
C GLU A 204 -0.47 6.25 5.85
N HIS A 205 -1.14 6.57 4.76
CA HIS A 205 -2.42 7.25 4.78
C HIS A 205 -3.55 6.34 5.33
N TRP A 206 -3.51 5.05 5.03
CA TRP A 206 -4.55 4.12 5.50
C TRP A 206 -4.40 3.75 6.98
N LYS A 207 -3.19 3.42 7.45
CA LYS A 207 -2.95 2.83 8.80
C LYS A 207 -1.69 3.34 9.49
N GLY A 208 -1.00 4.31 8.91
CA GLY A 208 0.32 4.73 9.39
C GLY A 208 0.37 6.14 9.97
N ALA A 209 1.41 6.87 9.60
CA ALA A 209 1.70 8.21 10.11
C ALA A 209 0.84 9.31 9.49
N ALA A 210 0.18 9.04 8.35
CA ALA A 210 -0.55 10.02 7.56
C ALA A 210 -2.09 9.83 7.58
N VAL A 211 -2.63 9.13 8.58
CA VAL A 211 -4.09 8.81 8.66
C VAL A 211 -4.96 10.07 8.73
N GLU A 212 -4.44 11.18 9.27
CA GLU A 212 -5.17 12.44 9.44
C GLU A 212 -4.76 13.52 8.43
N SER A 213 -3.97 13.16 7.41
CA SER A 213 -3.39 14.09 6.45
C SER A 213 -3.75 13.72 5.01
N ASP A 214 -4.27 14.67 4.24
CA ASP A 214 -4.69 14.44 2.87
C ASP A 214 -3.62 14.84 1.83
N ASP A 215 -2.74 15.81 2.15
CA ASP A 215 -1.66 16.27 1.27
C ASP A 215 -0.31 15.81 1.84
N VAL A 216 0.16 14.65 1.36
CA VAL A 216 1.27 13.90 1.94
C VAL A 216 2.30 13.54 0.88
N VAL A 217 3.57 13.68 1.24
CA VAL A 217 4.69 13.09 0.50
C VAL A 217 5.32 12.01 1.35
N PHE A 218 5.30 10.77 0.87
CA PHE A 218 6.09 9.68 1.43
C PHE A 218 7.40 9.57 0.65
N VAL A 219 8.51 9.51 1.36
CA VAL A 219 9.84 9.32 0.76
C VAL A 219 10.40 7.97 1.18
N LEU A 220 10.61 7.10 0.21
CA LEU A 220 11.35 5.85 0.40
C LEU A 220 12.85 6.19 0.35
N ALA A 221 13.39 6.55 1.51
CA ALA A 221 14.76 7.04 1.62
C ALA A 221 15.78 5.91 1.45
N GLY A 222 16.72 6.14 0.54
CA GLY A 222 17.80 5.23 0.19
C GLY A 222 18.82 5.95 -0.70
N LEU A 223 19.76 5.23 -1.30
CA LEU A 223 20.73 5.81 -2.23
C LEU A 223 20.08 6.26 -3.54
N SER A 224 18.98 5.63 -3.94
CA SER A 224 18.13 6.05 -5.07
C SER A 224 16.70 6.22 -4.53
N PRO A 225 16.40 7.39 -3.94
CA PRO A 225 15.11 7.60 -3.28
C PRO A 225 13.96 7.64 -4.29
N GLY A 226 12.83 7.05 -3.89
CA GLY A 226 11.54 7.18 -4.54
C GLY A 226 10.57 7.96 -3.66
N ALA A 227 9.51 8.52 -4.25
CA ALA A 227 8.47 9.16 -3.48
C ALA A 227 7.07 8.78 -4.00
N GLY A 228 6.12 8.67 -3.06
CA GLY A 228 4.70 8.60 -3.36
C GLY A 228 4.00 9.83 -2.81
N SER A 229 3.12 10.44 -3.59
CA SER A 229 2.43 11.67 -3.20
C SER A 229 0.93 11.47 -3.19
N LEU A 230 0.28 11.90 -2.10
CA LEU A 230 -1.17 12.04 -2.04
C LEU A 230 -1.52 13.52 -2.11
N ILE A 231 -2.53 13.84 -2.91
CA ILE A 231 -3.09 15.19 -3.08
C ILE A 231 -4.59 15.07 -2.84
N GLY A 232 -5.10 15.76 -1.82
CA GLY A 232 -6.49 15.63 -1.40
C GLY A 232 -6.87 14.17 -1.07
N GLY A 233 -6.01 13.43 -0.38
CA GLY A 233 -6.19 12.02 0.01
C GLY A 233 -6.11 11.02 -1.15
N ARG A 234 -5.69 11.45 -2.36
CA ARG A 234 -5.64 10.60 -3.56
C ARG A 234 -4.23 10.48 -4.10
N LEU A 235 -3.82 9.26 -4.39
CA LEU A 235 -2.50 8.99 -4.95
C LEU A 235 -2.30 9.66 -6.32
N HIS A 236 -1.23 10.45 -6.42
CA HIS A 236 -0.84 11.14 -7.64
C HIS A 236 0.24 10.36 -8.39
N ARG A 237 -0.13 9.72 -9.48
CA ARG A 237 0.79 8.91 -10.31
C ARG A 237 1.47 9.68 -11.43
N GLY A 238 0.97 10.90 -11.72
CA GLY A 238 1.35 11.65 -12.92
C GLY A 238 0.79 11.04 -14.20
N TYR A 239 1.14 11.65 -15.34
CA TYR A 239 0.63 11.24 -16.65
C TYR A 239 1.07 9.84 -17.06
N GLY A 240 2.32 9.48 -16.78
CA GLY A 240 2.95 8.22 -17.22
C GLY A 240 3.41 7.31 -16.08
N GLY A 241 2.89 7.48 -14.86
CA GLY A 241 3.28 6.66 -13.71
C GLY A 241 4.65 6.99 -13.13
N ALA A 242 5.27 8.12 -13.55
CA ALA A 242 6.63 8.50 -13.14
C ALA A 242 6.67 9.63 -12.10
N ALA A 243 5.52 10.03 -11.53
CA ALA A 243 5.53 10.98 -10.44
C ALA A 243 6.27 10.37 -9.24
N GLY A 244 7.16 11.15 -8.62
CA GLY A 244 7.94 10.67 -7.47
C GLY A 244 9.26 9.96 -7.78
N GLU A 245 9.66 9.84 -9.04
CA GLU A 245 10.97 9.31 -9.45
C GLU A 245 12.10 10.32 -9.16
N ILE A 246 12.20 10.75 -7.90
CA ILE A 246 13.16 11.79 -7.46
C ILE A 246 14.60 11.31 -7.49
N GLY A 247 14.84 10.02 -7.39
CA GLY A 247 16.17 9.45 -7.57
C GLY A 247 16.79 9.77 -8.93
N ALA A 248 15.96 10.04 -9.95
CA ALA A 248 16.42 10.45 -11.27
C ALA A 248 16.92 11.92 -11.35
N LEU A 249 16.69 12.73 -10.31
CA LEU A 249 17.17 14.13 -10.29
C LEU A 249 18.70 14.25 -10.38
N HIS A 250 19.45 13.20 -10.03
CA HIS A 250 20.89 13.17 -10.22
C HIS A 250 21.31 13.27 -11.70
N LEU A 251 20.45 12.87 -12.64
CA LEU A 251 20.70 12.98 -14.07
C LEU A 251 20.67 14.43 -14.57
N LEU A 252 20.14 15.37 -13.79
CA LEU A 252 20.03 16.78 -14.16
C LEU A 252 21.31 17.59 -13.87
N GLY A 253 22.49 17.01 -14.13
CA GLY A 253 23.75 17.73 -14.17
C GLY A 253 24.63 17.63 -12.93
N ARG A 254 24.51 16.56 -12.15
CA ARG A 254 25.43 16.27 -11.05
C ARG A 254 26.37 15.12 -11.40
N GLU A 255 27.65 15.32 -11.15
CA GLU A 255 28.72 14.34 -11.40
C GLU A 255 28.71 13.15 -10.40
N VAL A 256 27.95 13.26 -9.30
CA VAL A 256 27.95 12.25 -8.22
C VAL A 256 26.83 11.26 -8.44
N THR A 257 27.18 10.04 -8.77
CA THR A 257 26.23 8.92 -8.87
C THR A 257 25.82 8.41 -7.48
N PRO A 258 24.68 7.72 -7.34
CA PRO A 258 24.27 7.10 -6.06
C PRO A 258 25.37 6.24 -5.45
N GLU A 259 26.12 5.49 -6.26
CA GLU A 259 27.19 4.58 -5.84
C GLU A 259 28.38 5.32 -5.20
N THR A 260 28.64 6.55 -5.59
CA THR A 260 29.76 7.36 -5.06
C THR A 260 29.35 8.24 -3.89
N LEU A 261 28.05 8.38 -3.63
CA LEU A 261 27.51 9.33 -2.65
C LEU A 261 28.03 9.06 -1.23
N LEU A 262 27.99 7.80 -0.80
CA LEU A 262 28.43 7.34 0.51
C LEU A 262 29.79 6.65 0.50
N SER A 263 30.50 6.65 -0.64
CA SER A 263 31.84 6.09 -0.70
C SER A 263 32.83 6.88 0.16
N THR A 264 33.59 6.19 0.97
CA THR A 264 34.72 6.74 1.77
C THR A 264 36.08 6.47 1.12
N THR A 265 36.09 5.71 0.02
CA THR A 265 37.24 5.32 -0.79
C THR A 265 36.98 5.66 -2.26
N ASP A 266 37.95 5.36 -3.14
CA ASP A 266 37.77 5.49 -4.59
C ASP A 266 36.88 4.38 -5.19
N GLU A 267 36.53 3.36 -4.39
CA GLU A 267 35.62 2.30 -4.80
C GLU A 267 34.18 2.71 -4.49
N PRO A 268 33.27 2.68 -5.47
CA PRO A 268 31.87 2.99 -5.26
C PRO A 268 31.19 1.92 -4.38
N LEU A 269 30.32 2.36 -3.46
CA LEU A 269 29.46 1.46 -2.72
C LEU A 269 28.31 1.00 -3.62
N HIS A 270 28.00 -0.29 -3.58
CA HIS A 270 26.79 -0.76 -4.28
C HIS A 270 25.54 -0.11 -3.67
N PRO A 271 24.62 0.47 -4.47
CA PRO A 271 23.48 1.23 -3.96
C PRO A 271 22.54 0.44 -3.03
N LEU A 272 22.59 -0.89 -3.13
CA LEU A 272 21.75 -1.79 -2.36
C LEU A 272 22.50 -2.42 -1.17
N ASP A 273 23.78 -2.11 -0.94
CA ASP A 273 24.55 -2.63 0.21
C ASP A 273 24.23 -1.82 1.49
N GLU A 274 23.07 -2.12 2.09
CA GLU A 274 22.59 -1.46 3.31
C GLU A 274 23.55 -1.62 4.48
N GLN A 275 24.29 -2.74 4.56
CA GLN A 275 25.24 -3.00 5.65
C GLN A 275 26.48 -2.12 5.52
N ALA A 276 27.02 -1.99 4.31
CA ALA A 276 28.16 -1.11 4.06
C ALA A 276 27.78 0.36 4.35
N VAL A 277 26.59 0.76 3.93
CA VAL A 277 26.08 2.11 4.22
C VAL A 277 25.89 2.36 5.72
N ALA A 278 25.29 1.42 6.45
CA ALA A 278 25.16 1.50 7.91
C ALA A 278 26.53 1.60 8.59
N GLY A 279 27.54 0.91 8.07
CA GLY A 279 28.93 1.00 8.49
C GLY A 279 29.52 2.43 8.34
N VAL A 280 29.25 3.11 7.23
CA VAL A 280 29.69 4.51 7.02
C VAL A 280 29.06 5.46 8.04
N PHE A 281 27.76 5.31 8.33
CA PHE A 281 27.08 6.11 9.37
C PHE A 281 27.65 5.82 10.78
N ALA A 282 27.99 4.57 11.10
CA ALA A 282 28.64 4.21 12.36
C ALA A 282 30.02 4.88 12.49
N GLN A 283 30.88 4.79 11.46
CA GLN A 283 32.19 5.42 11.43
C GLN A 283 32.11 6.95 11.55
N ALA A 284 31.12 7.58 10.91
CA ALA A 284 30.88 9.02 11.01
C ALA A 284 30.58 9.42 12.47
N ARG A 285 29.80 8.64 13.19
CA ARG A 285 29.51 8.86 14.64
C ARG A 285 30.76 8.70 15.50
N GLU A 286 31.64 7.76 15.18
CA GLU A 286 32.90 7.54 15.87
C GLU A 286 33.94 8.63 15.58
N GLY A 287 33.64 9.51 14.62
CA GLY A 287 34.45 10.71 14.35
C GLY A 287 35.31 10.63 13.10
N ASP A 288 35.18 9.57 12.29
CA ASP A 288 35.89 9.49 11.02
C ASP A 288 35.47 10.63 10.09
N GLN A 289 36.44 11.44 9.63
CA GLN A 289 36.18 12.65 8.84
C GLN A 289 35.70 12.33 7.41
N ARG A 290 36.17 11.22 6.80
CA ARG A 290 35.74 10.81 5.46
C ARG A 290 34.32 10.30 5.50
N ALA A 291 33.99 9.52 6.50
CA ALA A 291 32.63 9.02 6.72
C ALA A 291 31.66 10.17 6.98
N ARG A 292 32.02 11.16 7.81
CA ARG A 292 31.22 12.37 8.02
C ARG A 292 30.96 13.12 6.72
N ALA A 293 31.98 13.36 5.92
CA ALA A 293 31.83 14.03 4.63
C ALA A 293 30.93 13.22 3.67
N ALA A 294 30.96 11.91 3.73
CA ALA A 294 30.09 11.06 2.93
C ALA A 294 28.63 11.14 3.38
N VAL A 295 28.38 11.10 4.70
CA VAL A 295 27.05 11.29 5.29
C VAL A 295 26.49 12.68 4.95
N ASP A 296 27.29 13.73 5.06
CA ASP A 296 26.87 15.09 4.70
C ASP A 296 26.45 15.20 3.23
N ARG A 297 27.20 14.58 2.32
CA ARG A 297 26.81 14.54 0.89
C ARG A 297 25.49 13.84 0.68
N PHE A 298 25.28 12.70 1.35
CA PHE A 298 24.02 11.95 1.28
C PHE A 298 22.84 12.78 1.81
N LEU A 299 22.98 13.41 2.98
CA LEU A 299 21.95 14.26 3.57
C LEU A 299 21.61 15.46 2.71
N GLN A 300 22.63 16.16 2.17
CA GLN A 300 22.42 17.28 1.25
C GLN A 300 21.65 16.86 0.02
N ARG A 301 21.91 15.66 -0.50
CA ARG A 301 21.19 15.12 -1.63
C ARG A 301 19.73 14.79 -1.27
N LEU A 302 19.50 14.09 -0.17
CA LEU A 302 18.17 13.74 0.28
C LEU A 302 17.32 15.00 0.55
N VAL A 303 17.91 16.01 1.21
CA VAL A 303 17.26 17.31 1.44
C VAL A 303 16.88 17.97 0.12
N HIS A 304 17.77 18.00 -0.84
CA HIS A 304 17.49 18.60 -2.15
C HIS A 304 16.33 17.91 -2.86
N ASP A 305 16.33 16.56 -2.86
CA ASP A 305 15.31 15.78 -3.55
C ASP A 305 13.94 15.94 -2.87
N VAL A 306 13.91 15.95 -1.53
CA VAL A 306 12.69 16.19 -0.75
C VAL A 306 12.19 17.63 -0.87
N ALA A 307 13.10 18.63 -0.83
CA ALA A 307 12.74 20.03 -0.97
C ALA A 307 12.10 20.34 -2.32
N ALA A 308 12.57 19.69 -3.40
CA ALA A 308 11.95 19.83 -4.72
C ALA A 308 10.48 19.41 -4.72
N LEU A 309 10.15 18.31 -4.05
CA LEU A 309 8.75 17.85 -3.89
C LEU A 309 7.95 18.80 -3.00
N VAL A 310 8.52 19.23 -1.88
CA VAL A 310 7.85 20.17 -0.95
C VAL A 310 7.51 21.48 -1.67
N LEU A 311 8.44 22.03 -2.44
CA LEU A 311 8.22 23.28 -3.18
C LEU A 311 7.21 23.11 -4.34
N ALA A 312 7.13 21.92 -4.93
CA ALA A 312 6.23 21.64 -6.04
C ALA A 312 4.80 21.31 -5.61
N LEU A 313 4.62 20.65 -4.46
CA LEU A 313 3.35 20.05 -4.02
C LEU A 313 2.74 20.73 -2.79
N ASP A 314 3.53 21.52 -2.02
CA ASP A 314 3.13 22.17 -0.75
C ASP A 314 2.42 21.21 0.22
N PRO A 315 3.02 20.03 0.55
CA PRO A 315 2.36 19.05 1.41
C PRO A 315 2.31 19.52 2.86
N GLU A 316 1.31 19.09 3.62
CA GLU A 316 1.26 19.31 5.06
C GLU A 316 2.20 18.38 5.84
N LEU A 317 2.45 17.16 5.29
CA LEU A 317 3.22 16.12 5.94
C LEU A 317 4.19 15.44 4.97
N VAL A 318 5.45 15.29 5.41
CA VAL A 318 6.45 14.41 4.78
C VAL A 318 6.70 13.22 5.69
N VAL A 319 6.50 12.02 5.17
CA VAL A 319 6.79 10.76 5.88
C VAL A 319 8.04 10.14 5.30
N ILE A 320 9.04 9.88 6.13
CA ILE A 320 10.30 9.25 5.72
C ILE A 320 10.26 7.77 6.08
N GLY A 321 10.37 6.93 5.09
CA GLY A 321 10.48 5.46 5.20
C GLY A 321 11.72 4.94 4.46
N GLY A 322 11.78 3.63 4.27
CA GLY A 322 12.95 2.95 3.69
C GLY A 322 14.07 2.72 4.70
N TRP A 323 15.12 2.03 4.29
CA TRP A 323 16.21 1.63 5.18
C TRP A 323 16.97 2.82 5.78
N ALA A 324 17.11 3.92 5.05
CA ALA A 324 17.80 5.11 5.54
C ALA A 324 17.03 5.82 6.67
N ALA A 325 15.72 5.60 6.81
CA ALA A 325 14.92 6.15 7.91
C ALA A 325 15.34 5.58 9.28
N GLY A 326 15.89 4.37 9.29
CA GLY A 326 16.42 3.71 10.50
C GLY A 326 17.81 4.19 10.92
N LEU A 327 18.48 5.03 10.13
CA LEU A 327 19.80 5.54 10.46
C LEU A 327 19.72 6.77 11.36
N ASP A 328 20.43 6.73 12.47
CA ASP A 328 20.56 7.89 13.35
C ASP A 328 21.21 9.06 12.58
N GLY A 329 20.64 10.26 12.72
CA GLY A 329 21.18 11.47 12.09
C GLY A 329 20.60 11.82 10.73
N VAL A 330 19.54 11.15 10.25
CA VAL A 330 18.86 11.51 8.99
C VAL A 330 17.70 12.49 9.24
N LEU A 331 16.85 12.24 10.21
CA LEU A 331 15.59 12.98 10.38
C LEU A 331 15.77 14.43 10.81
N ASP A 332 16.61 14.68 11.81
CA ASP A 332 16.77 16.04 12.37
C ASP A 332 17.47 17.00 11.41
N PRO A 333 18.57 16.63 10.71
CA PRO A 333 19.13 17.45 9.65
C PRO A 333 18.14 17.74 8.52
N LEU A 334 17.34 16.72 8.10
CA LEU A 334 16.31 16.91 7.08
C LEU A 334 15.27 17.95 7.52
N ARG A 335 14.76 17.88 8.74
CA ARG A 335 13.83 18.86 9.32
C ARG A 335 14.42 20.28 9.33
N GLN A 336 15.65 20.40 9.79
CA GLN A 336 16.35 21.70 9.91
C GLN A 336 16.55 22.34 8.53
N GLU A 337 17.00 21.58 7.58
CA GLU A 337 17.25 22.10 6.23
C GLU A 337 15.95 22.42 5.49
N LEU A 338 14.91 21.59 5.59
CA LEU A 338 13.60 21.93 5.03
C LEU A 338 13.01 23.19 5.68
N ALA A 339 13.15 23.37 6.99
CA ALA A 339 12.74 24.60 7.67
C ALA A 339 13.51 25.84 7.17
N ARG A 340 14.75 25.66 6.70
CA ARG A 340 15.59 26.73 6.16
C ARG A 340 15.22 27.11 4.72
N TYR A 341 14.89 26.14 3.88
CA TYR A 341 14.71 26.36 2.44
C TYR A 341 13.24 26.51 2.02
N CYS A 342 12.30 25.99 2.81
CA CYS A 342 10.88 26.06 2.44
C CYS A 342 10.22 27.27 3.09
N LEU A 343 9.43 28.01 2.31
CA LEU A 343 8.66 29.16 2.79
C LEU A 343 7.63 28.73 3.86
N ARG A 344 7.09 27.55 3.71
CA ARG A 344 6.18 26.89 4.64
C ARG A 344 6.68 25.46 4.83
N PRO A 345 7.50 25.21 5.88
CA PRO A 345 8.03 23.87 6.09
C PRO A 345 6.93 22.92 6.50
N PRO A 346 6.86 21.72 5.89
CA PRO A 346 5.91 20.69 6.26
C PRO A 346 6.27 20.06 7.60
N GLN A 347 5.34 19.35 8.20
CA GLN A 347 5.69 18.40 9.25
C GLN A 347 6.52 17.26 8.66
N VAL A 348 7.54 16.77 9.37
CA VAL A 348 8.37 15.64 8.93
C VAL A 348 8.38 14.57 10.01
N THR A 349 8.02 13.37 9.66
CA THR A 349 7.98 12.22 10.58
C THR A 349 8.53 10.96 9.95
N LEU A 350 8.81 9.95 10.75
CA LEU A 350 9.16 8.62 10.26
C LEU A 350 7.92 7.81 9.93
N SER A 351 8.07 6.88 9.00
CA SER A 351 7.07 5.84 8.73
C SER A 351 6.69 5.11 10.00
N ARG A 352 5.40 4.97 10.24
CA ARG A 352 4.88 4.19 11.37
C ARG A 352 4.81 2.70 11.05
N LEU A 353 4.68 2.37 9.77
CA LEU A 353 4.58 1.00 9.30
C LEU A 353 5.95 0.36 8.99
N GLY A 354 6.99 1.18 8.85
CA GLY A 354 8.36 0.72 8.60
C GLY A 354 8.41 -0.25 7.41
N ASP A 355 9.05 -1.39 7.62
CA ASP A 355 9.21 -2.43 6.60
C ASP A 355 7.89 -3.03 6.07
N ALA A 356 6.79 -2.89 6.81
CA ALA A 356 5.50 -3.39 6.35
C ALA A 356 4.76 -2.41 5.41
N ALA A 357 5.25 -1.17 5.24
CA ALA A 357 4.55 -0.13 4.51
C ALA A 357 4.23 -0.55 3.06
N VAL A 358 5.21 -1.03 2.32
CA VAL A 358 5.08 -1.40 0.90
C VAL A 358 4.05 -2.52 0.72
N ALA A 359 4.18 -3.62 1.45
CA ALA A 359 3.25 -4.75 1.36
C ALA A 359 1.85 -4.39 1.86
N THR A 360 1.72 -3.49 2.86
CA THR A 360 0.44 -2.97 3.35
C THR A 360 -0.25 -2.10 2.30
N GLY A 361 0.49 -1.28 1.57
CA GLY A 361 -0.06 -0.50 0.46
C GLY A 361 -0.51 -1.36 -0.70
N ALA A 362 0.28 -2.38 -1.06
CA ALA A 362 -0.15 -3.38 -2.02
C ALA A 362 -1.46 -4.07 -1.59
N LEU A 363 -1.59 -4.42 -0.30
CA LEU A 363 -2.82 -4.97 0.25
C LEU A 363 -3.99 -3.97 0.12
N ARG A 364 -3.77 -2.68 0.36
CA ARG A 364 -4.81 -1.64 0.22
C ARG A 364 -5.30 -1.54 -1.22
N LEU A 365 -4.42 -1.63 -2.22
CA LEU A 365 -4.83 -1.68 -3.63
C LEU A 365 -5.77 -2.85 -3.94
N ALA A 366 -5.46 -4.03 -3.40
CA ALA A 366 -6.34 -5.20 -3.56
C ALA A 366 -7.69 -4.99 -2.87
N LEU A 367 -7.69 -4.37 -1.69
CA LEU A 367 -8.90 -4.06 -0.95
C LEU A 367 -9.75 -3.01 -1.67
N ASP A 368 -9.15 -1.91 -2.17
CA ASP A 368 -9.84 -0.88 -2.94
C ASP A 368 -10.57 -1.47 -4.14
N HIS A 369 -9.89 -2.34 -4.88
CA HIS A 369 -10.50 -3.02 -6.04
C HIS A 369 -11.72 -3.86 -5.65
N VAL A 370 -11.65 -4.59 -4.54
CA VAL A 370 -12.79 -5.38 -4.05
C VAL A 370 -13.90 -4.49 -3.49
N GLU A 371 -13.53 -3.40 -2.79
CA GLU A 371 -14.48 -2.41 -2.30
C GLU A 371 -15.25 -1.75 -3.44
N GLU A 372 -14.58 -1.39 -4.54
CA GLU A 372 -15.24 -0.87 -5.74
C GLU A 372 -16.27 -1.86 -6.31
N GLN A 373 -15.95 -3.15 -6.32
CA GLN A 373 -16.87 -4.18 -6.80
C GLN A 373 -18.05 -4.45 -5.87
N LEU A 374 -17.81 -4.47 -4.54
CA LEU A 374 -18.82 -4.83 -3.55
C LEU A 374 -19.66 -3.64 -3.06
N PHE A 375 -19.02 -2.45 -2.97
CA PHE A 375 -19.62 -1.30 -2.29
C PHE A 375 -19.85 -0.09 -3.20
N THR A 376 -19.31 -0.11 -4.43
CA THR A 376 -19.47 1.00 -5.38
C THR A 376 -20.42 0.62 -6.50
N VAL A 377 -21.26 1.54 -6.86
CA VAL A 377 -22.14 1.41 -8.02
C VAL A 377 -21.59 2.28 -9.12
N GLU A 378 -20.90 1.66 -10.10
CA GLU A 378 -20.47 2.39 -11.29
C GLU A 378 -21.68 3.00 -12.01
N ARG A 379 -21.65 4.32 -12.18
CA ARG A 379 -22.51 4.99 -13.18
C ARG A 379 -21.92 4.65 -14.55
N ARG A 380 -22.52 3.71 -15.27
CA ARG A 380 -22.27 3.55 -16.70
C ARG A 380 -22.87 4.71 -17.47
#